data_6e5aa2ff2da4c6f1205db0348091653a
#
_entry.id   6e5aa2ff2da4c6f1205db0348091653a
#
_cell.length_a   1.000
_cell.length_b   1.000
_cell.length_c   1.000
_cell.angle_alpha   90.00
_cell.angle_beta   90.00
_cell.angle_gamma   90.00
#
_symmetry.space_group_name_H-M   'P 1'
#
loop_
_entity.id
_entity.type
_entity.pdbx_description
1 polymer ?
#
loop_
_entity_poly.entity_id
_entity_poly.type
_entity_poly.pdbx_seq_one_letter_code
_entity_poly.pdbx_strand_id
1 'polypeptide(L)'
;MCIRDRHTTDAIIEVTADNLKEAFEVAGISVIDTILDSSKVEENDSKKLIVKGKDLKYLLYNWLEEMIILTITDGFAGKRILLDIIKNDEYQINAEVFGELIDLKKHEFKVEIKSPTFHEMEIENNGKVRMKYLLDL
;
A
#
# COMPACT_ATOMS: atom_id res chain seq x y z
N MET A 1 -7.55 -7.14 5.70
CA MET A 1 -7.16 -7.15 4.26
C MET A 1 -7.60 -8.45 3.63
N CYS A 2 -8.14 -8.39 2.42
CA CYS A 2 -8.60 -9.57 1.71
C CYS A 2 -8.38 -9.40 0.20
N ILE A 3 -7.77 -10.40 -0.43
CA ILE A 3 -7.69 -10.45 -1.90
C ILE A 3 -8.88 -11.28 -2.36
N ARG A 4 -9.88 -10.63 -2.97
CA ARG A 4 -11.13 -11.27 -3.33
C ARG A 4 -11.07 -12.02 -4.65
N ASP A 5 -10.35 -11.45 -5.60
CA ASP A 5 -10.29 -12.01 -6.95
C ASP A 5 -8.93 -11.70 -7.55
N ARG A 6 -8.42 -12.64 -8.34
CA ARG A 6 -7.11 -12.50 -8.93
C ARG A 6 -7.11 -13.05 -10.35
N HIS A 7 -7.09 -12.13 -11.29
CA HIS A 7 -6.97 -12.46 -12.72
C HIS A 7 -5.50 -12.38 -13.14
N THR A 8 -5.22 -12.77 -14.37
CA THR A 8 -3.87 -12.67 -14.92
C THR A 8 -3.36 -11.24 -14.99
N THR A 9 -4.25 -10.25 -15.05
CA THR A 9 -3.89 -8.84 -15.21
C THR A 9 -4.25 -7.96 -14.03
N ASP A 10 -5.06 -8.43 -13.10
CA ASP A 10 -5.57 -7.59 -12.00
C ASP A 10 -5.56 -8.31 -10.66
N ALA A 11 -5.33 -7.56 -9.59
CA ALA A 11 -5.60 -7.97 -8.23
C ALA A 11 -6.63 -7.01 -7.64
N ILE A 12 -7.73 -7.54 -7.13
CA ILE A 12 -8.78 -6.76 -6.48
C ILE A 12 -8.61 -6.93 -4.97
N ILE A 13 -8.45 -5.80 -4.27
CA ILE A 13 -8.19 -5.82 -2.83
C ILE A 13 -9.27 -5.02 -2.12
N GLU A 14 -9.78 -5.59 -1.02
CA GLU A 14 -10.66 -4.88 -0.11
C GLU A 14 -10.02 -4.79 1.27
N VAL A 15 -10.15 -3.62 1.88
CA VAL A 15 -9.62 -3.33 3.21
C VAL A 15 -10.76 -2.81 4.07
N THR A 16 -10.88 -3.33 5.29
CA THR A 16 -11.79 -2.80 6.30
C THR A 16 -10.98 -2.50 7.56
N ALA A 17 -11.17 -1.31 8.11
CA ALA A 17 -10.44 -0.87 9.29
C ALA A 17 -11.31 0.07 10.13
N ASP A 18 -10.85 0.35 11.36
CA ASP A 18 -11.60 1.20 12.28
C ASP A 18 -11.47 2.69 11.96
N ASN A 19 -10.40 3.09 11.29
CA ASN A 19 -10.15 4.48 10.94
C ASN A 19 -9.28 4.58 9.67
N LEU A 20 -9.15 5.81 9.14
CA LEU A 20 -8.38 6.05 7.91
C LEU A 20 -6.91 5.68 8.07
N LYS A 21 -6.30 6.05 9.19
CA LYS A 21 -4.89 5.75 9.44
C LYS A 21 -4.61 4.26 9.29
N GLU A 22 -5.39 3.44 9.99
CA GLU A 22 -5.25 1.99 9.94
C GLU A 22 -5.52 1.44 8.54
N ALA A 23 -6.56 1.96 7.86
CA ALA A 23 -6.91 1.51 6.52
C ALA A 23 -5.77 1.77 5.53
N PHE A 24 -5.15 2.95 5.58
CA PHE A 24 -4.02 3.27 4.70
C PHE A 24 -2.77 2.46 5.06
N GLU A 25 -2.54 2.16 6.33
CA GLU A 25 -1.44 1.27 6.74
C GLU A 25 -1.65 -0.12 6.14
N VAL A 26 -2.84 -0.69 6.28
CA VAL A 26 -3.17 -2.01 5.73
C VAL A 26 -3.09 -2.00 4.20
N ALA A 27 -3.55 -0.93 3.56
CA ALA A 27 -3.45 -0.81 2.11
C ALA A 27 -1.99 -0.84 1.63
N GLY A 28 -1.10 -0.15 2.34
CA GLY A 28 0.33 -0.18 2.02
C GLY A 28 0.92 -1.58 2.15
N ILE A 29 0.58 -2.28 3.22
CA ILE A 29 1.03 -3.67 3.44
C ILE A 29 0.48 -4.58 2.34
N SER A 30 -0.73 -4.35 1.86
CA SER A 30 -1.32 -5.17 0.79
C SER A 30 -0.49 -5.13 -0.50
N VAL A 31 0.09 -3.98 -0.81
CA VAL A 31 0.97 -3.84 -1.99
C VAL A 31 2.21 -4.72 -1.80
N ILE A 32 2.84 -4.61 -0.64
CA ILE A 32 4.06 -5.38 -0.34
C ILE A 32 3.76 -6.88 -0.40
N ASP A 33 2.69 -7.33 0.25
CA ASP A 33 2.32 -8.75 0.29
C ASP A 33 1.93 -9.30 -1.08
N THR A 34 1.43 -8.47 -1.97
CA THR A 34 1.12 -8.88 -3.34
C THR A 34 2.41 -9.11 -4.12
N ILE A 35 3.43 -8.28 -3.92
CA ILE A 35 4.67 -8.33 -4.68
C ILE A 35 5.60 -9.43 -4.18
N LEU A 36 5.74 -9.59 -2.86
CA LEU A 36 6.70 -10.53 -2.30
C LEU A 36 6.21 -11.14 -0.99
N ASP A 37 6.92 -12.20 -0.56
CA ASP A 37 6.66 -12.83 0.73
C ASP A 37 7.29 -11.99 1.84
N SER A 38 6.47 -11.27 2.59
CA SER A 38 6.96 -10.40 3.66
C SER A 38 7.24 -11.14 4.97
N SER A 39 6.96 -12.44 5.04
CA SER A 39 7.13 -13.19 6.29
C SER A 39 8.58 -13.23 6.78
N LYS A 40 9.53 -13.13 5.87
CA LYS A 40 10.96 -13.20 6.18
C LYS A 40 11.63 -11.83 6.21
N VAL A 41 10.86 -10.76 6.05
CA VAL A 41 11.39 -9.40 6.11
C VAL A 41 11.70 -9.03 7.57
N GLU A 42 12.88 -8.46 7.80
CA GLU A 42 13.31 -7.96 9.11
C GLU A 42 13.32 -6.43 9.10
N GLU A 43 13.05 -5.84 10.25
CA GLU A 43 12.98 -4.38 10.39
C GLU A 43 14.36 -3.81 10.72
N ASN A 44 15.30 -3.92 9.77
CA ASN A 44 16.69 -3.48 9.96
C ASN A 44 16.89 -2.00 9.60
N ASP A 45 15.96 -1.41 8.86
CA ASP A 45 16.06 -0.06 8.34
C ASP A 45 14.66 0.52 8.19
N SER A 46 14.58 1.81 7.85
CA SER A 46 13.30 2.44 7.57
C SER A 46 13.44 3.48 6.46
N LYS A 47 12.31 3.75 5.81
CA LYS A 47 12.17 4.80 4.79
C LYS A 47 11.01 5.70 5.16
N LYS A 48 11.21 7.01 5.00
CA LYS A 48 10.17 8.00 5.24
C LYS A 48 9.59 8.46 3.93
N LEU A 49 8.26 8.58 3.89
CA LEU A 49 7.52 8.98 2.69
C LEU A 49 6.52 10.07 3.05
N ILE A 50 6.38 11.03 2.12
CA ILE A 50 5.32 12.04 2.19
C ILE A 50 4.51 11.90 0.92
N VAL A 51 3.20 11.68 1.06
CA VAL A 51 2.30 11.48 -0.08
C VAL A 51 1.11 12.42 0.07
N LYS A 52 0.73 13.08 -1.03
CA LYS A 52 -0.36 14.05 -1.02
C LYS A 52 -1.43 13.66 -2.03
N GLY A 53 -2.66 14.10 -1.77
CA GLY A 53 -3.77 13.92 -2.69
C GLY A 53 -4.87 14.93 -2.41
N LYS A 54 -5.50 15.42 -3.48
CA LYS A 54 -6.56 16.43 -3.36
C LYS A 54 -7.80 15.91 -2.64
N ASP A 55 -8.05 14.61 -2.73
CA ASP A 55 -9.13 13.93 -2.05
C ASP A 55 -8.68 12.52 -1.67
N LEU A 56 -9.55 11.75 -1.00
CA LEU A 56 -9.18 10.44 -0.49
C LEU A 56 -8.85 9.43 -1.60
N LYS A 57 -9.53 9.49 -2.74
CA LYS A 57 -9.24 8.58 -3.85
C LYS A 57 -7.88 8.87 -4.47
N TYR A 58 -7.55 10.15 -4.70
CA TYR A 58 -6.22 10.53 -5.18
C TYR A 58 -5.14 10.21 -4.16
N LEU A 59 -5.43 10.41 -2.87
CA LEU A 59 -4.49 10.05 -1.81
C LEU A 59 -4.20 8.56 -1.84
N LEU A 60 -5.25 7.73 -1.95
CA LEU A 60 -5.09 6.27 -2.00
C LEU A 60 -4.31 5.86 -3.25
N TYR A 61 -4.65 6.41 -4.42
CA TYR A 61 -3.93 6.12 -5.66
C TYR A 61 -2.44 6.44 -5.51
N ASN A 62 -2.14 7.64 -5.04
CA ASN A 62 -0.75 8.09 -4.90
C ASN A 62 0.00 7.27 -3.84
N TRP A 63 -0.66 6.92 -2.76
CA TRP A 63 -0.10 6.07 -1.72
C TRP A 63 0.27 4.68 -2.24
N LEU A 64 -0.66 4.05 -2.96
CA LEU A 64 -0.42 2.74 -3.56
C LEU A 64 0.72 2.79 -4.57
N GLU A 65 0.77 3.84 -5.40
CA GLU A 65 1.83 4.02 -6.38
C GLU A 65 3.20 4.19 -5.71
N GLU A 66 3.27 4.99 -4.63
CA GLU A 66 4.53 5.18 -3.89
C GLU A 66 5.00 3.88 -3.24
N MET A 67 4.08 3.05 -2.75
CA MET A 67 4.44 1.75 -2.19
C MET A 67 4.97 0.80 -3.26
N ILE A 68 4.41 0.85 -4.46
CA ILE A 68 4.91 0.07 -5.60
C ILE A 68 6.32 0.52 -5.96
N ILE A 69 6.55 1.83 -6.05
CA ILE A 69 7.87 2.39 -6.36
C ILE A 69 8.88 2.00 -5.30
N LEU A 70 8.53 2.15 -4.03
CA LEU A 70 9.42 1.79 -2.92
C LEU A 70 9.84 0.33 -3.00
N THR A 71 8.90 -0.56 -3.29
CA THR A 71 9.18 -2.00 -3.29
C THR A 71 9.91 -2.42 -4.55
N ILE A 72 9.44 -2.03 -5.73
CA ILE A 72 9.97 -2.53 -7.01
C ILE A 72 11.15 -1.69 -7.48
N THR A 73 11.00 -0.36 -7.52
CA THR A 73 12.05 0.51 -8.07
C THR A 73 13.18 0.72 -7.09
N ASP A 74 12.87 1.03 -5.84
CA ASP A 74 13.89 1.28 -4.82
C ASP A 74 14.41 0.01 -4.15
N GLY A 75 13.72 -1.12 -4.37
CA GLY A 75 14.17 -2.40 -3.85
C GLY A 75 14.11 -2.52 -2.34
N PHE A 76 13.09 -1.91 -1.71
CA PHE A 76 12.93 -1.95 -0.27
C PHE A 76 11.73 -2.82 0.12
N ALA A 77 12.00 -3.88 0.90
CA ALA A 77 10.96 -4.78 1.39
C ALA A 77 10.43 -4.26 2.73
N GLY A 78 9.19 -3.78 2.73
CA GLY A 78 8.55 -3.28 3.94
C GLY A 78 7.93 -4.41 4.77
N LYS A 79 7.93 -4.23 6.08
CA LYS A 79 7.32 -5.16 7.03
C LYS A 79 6.22 -4.49 7.84
N ARG A 80 6.47 -3.27 8.27
CA ARG A 80 5.55 -2.51 9.13
C ARG A 80 5.50 -1.07 8.67
N ILE A 81 4.33 -0.47 8.76
CA ILE A 81 4.09 0.92 8.36
C ILE A 81 3.48 1.67 9.52
N LEU A 82 4.04 2.83 9.83
CA LEU A 82 3.44 3.81 10.72
C LEU A 82 3.17 5.07 9.91
N LEU A 83 1.96 5.59 9.97
CA LEU A 83 1.64 6.80 9.25
C LEU A 83 0.67 7.68 10.02
N ASP A 84 0.65 8.96 9.64
CA ASP A 84 -0.34 9.92 10.07
C ASP A 84 -0.92 10.59 8.83
N ILE A 85 -2.18 10.97 8.92
CA ILE A 85 -2.88 11.67 7.85
C ILE A 85 -3.24 13.07 8.35
N ILE A 86 -2.82 14.06 7.58
CA ILE A 86 -3.08 15.48 7.87
C ILE A 86 -4.00 16.01 6.76
N LYS A 87 -5.02 16.79 7.14
CA LYS A 87 -5.90 17.45 6.20
C LYS A 87 -5.74 18.96 6.33
N ASN A 88 -5.21 19.59 5.30
CA ASN A 88 -5.14 21.04 5.12
C ASN A 88 -5.93 21.39 3.87
N ASP A 89 -5.31 22.07 2.89
CA ASP A 89 -5.93 22.29 1.58
C ASP A 89 -6.11 20.96 0.84
N GLU A 90 -5.20 20.04 1.06
CA GLU A 90 -5.29 18.67 0.55
C GLU A 90 -4.90 17.69 1.65
N TYR A 91 -5.11 16.41 1.39
CA TYR A 91 -4.68 15.35 2.32
C TYR A 91 -3.20 15.08 2.16
N GLN A 92 -2.54 14.79 3.29
CA GLN A 92 -1.13 14.42 3.28
C GLN A 92 -0.89 13.23 4.21
N ILE A 93 -0.17 12.23 3.72
CA ILE A 93 0.32 11.12 4.52
C ILE A 93 1.79 11.39 4.85
N ASN A 94 2.13 11.30 6.13
CA ASN A 94 3.51 11.22 6.59
C ASN A 94 3.71 9.81 7.08
N ALA A 95 4.57 9.04 6.42
CA ALA A 95 4.71 7.62 6.70
C ALA A 95 6.16 7.24 6.96
N GLU A 96 6.34 6.19 7.76
CA GLU A 96 7.62 5.51 7.91
C GLU A 96 7.40 4.03 7.68
N VAL A 97 8.16 3.45 6.76
CA VAL A 97 8.08 2.04 6.41
C VAL A 97 9.32 1.35 6.94
N PHE A 98 9.12 0.37 7.80
CA PHE A 98 10.21 -0.40 8.42
C PHE A 98 10.39 -1.71 7.66
N GLY A 99 11.63 -2.05 7.37
CA GLY A 99 11.95 -3.25 6.62
C GLY A 99 13.44 -3.35 6.31
N GLU A 100 13.77 -3.84 5.13
CA GLU A 100 15.15 -4.05 4.70
C GLU A 100 15.23 -4.05 3.16
N LEU A 101 16.43 -3.93 2.64
CA LEU A 101 16.62 -4.05 1.19
C LEU A 101 16.21 -5.44 0.72
N ILE A 102 15.62 -5.52 -0.46
CA ILE A 102 15.17 -6.78 -1.02
C ILE A 102 16.38 -7.68 -1.32
N ASP A 103 16.31 -8.92 -0.83
CA ASP A 103 17.22 -9.99 -1.15
C ASP A 103 16.41 -11.10 -1.80
N LEU A 104 16.60 -11.32 -3.08
CA LEU A 104 15.80 -12.29 -3.85
C LEU A 104 15.99 -13.74 -3.37
N LYS A 105 17.05 -14.03 -2.65
CA LYS A 105 17.26 -15.35 -2.04
C LYS A 105 16.47 -15.52 -0.76
N LYS A 106 16.26 -14.43 -0.04
CA LYS A 106 15.55 -14.42 1.24
C LYS A 106 14.07 -14.10 1.08
N HIS A 107 13.74 -13.14 0.19
CA HIS A 107 12.40 -12.67 -0.05
C HIS A 107 11.91 -13.20 -1.39
N GLU A 108 10.93 -14.09 -1.36
CA GLU A 108 10.36 -14.61 -2.60
C GLU A 108 9.58 -13.53 -3.32
N PHE A 109 9.99 -13.22 -4.56
CA PHE A 109 9.28 -12.30 -5.43
C PHE A 109 8.12 -13.04 -6.09
N LYS A 110 6.90 -12.56 -5.93
CA LYS A 110 5.71 -13.24 -6.43
C LYS A 110 5.21 -12.68 -7.75
N VAL A 111 5.01 -11.37 -7.80
CA VAL A 111 4.45 -10.72 -8.99
C VAL A 111 4.84 -9.24 -9.00
N GLU A 112 4.98 -8.69 -10.21
CA GLU A 112 5.18 -7.27 -10.40
C GLU A 112 3.82 -6.57 -10.52
N ILE A 113 3.66 -5.46 -9.80
CA ILE A 113 2.50 -4.60 -9.95
C ILE A 113 2.91 -3.42 -10.84
N LYS A 114 2.21 -3.22 -11.94
CA LYS A 114 2.52 -2.12 -12.87
C LYS A 114 2.05 -0.78 -12.33
N SER A 115 0.80 -0.73 -11.83
CA SER A 115 0.22 0.51 -11.32
C SER A 115 -1.07 0.23 -10.57
N PRO A 116 -1.49 1.14 -9.67
CA PRO A 116 -2.88 1.14 -9.23
C PRO A 116 -3.75 1.73 -10.34
N THR A 117 -5.06 1.60 -10.22
CA THR A 117 -6.01 2.20 -11.16
C THR A 117 -7.18 2.79 -10.39
N PHE A 118 -7.77 3.86 -10.94
CA PHE A 118 -8.99 4.43 -10.38
C PHE A 118 -10.23 3.61 -10.70
N HIS A 119 -10.13 2.66 -11.62
CA HIS A 119 -11.27 1.83 -12.03
C HIS A 119 -11.81 1.06 -10.83
N GLU A 120 -13.11 1.20 -10.57
CA GLU A 120 -13.80 0.58 -9.44
C GLU A 120 -13.24 0.91 -8.06
N MET A 121 -12.44 1.97 -7.94
CA MET A 121 -11.95 2.40 -6.64
C MET A 121 -13.06 2.96 -5.77
N GLU A 122 -13.17 2.46 -4.54
CA GLU A 122 -14.16 2.90 -3.57
C GLU A 122 -13.50 3.17 -2.23
N ILE A 123 -13.93 4.24 -1.56
CA ILE A 123 -13.56 4.53 -0.17
C ILE A 123 -14.82 5.00 0.54
N GLU A 124 -15.17 4.32 1.64
CA GLU A 124 -16.26 4.70 2.51
C GLU A 124 -15.71 4.94 3.91
N ASN A 125 -16.17 6.01 4.54
CA ASN A 125 -15.74 6.38 5.88
C ASN A 125 -16.97 6.75 6.71
N ASN A 126 -17.74 5.73 7.10
CA ASN A 126 -19.00 5.86 7.82
C ASN A 126 -18.93 5.11 9.15
N GLY A 127 -18.10 5.60 10.08
CA GLY A 127 -17.81 4.91 11.33
C GLY A 127 -16.63 3.98 11.15
N LYS A 128 -16.77 2.95 10.33
CA LYS A 128 -15.63 2.14 9.86
C LYS A 128 -15.20 2.59 8.48
N VAL A 129 -13.98 2.28 8.12
CA VAL A 129 -13.43 2.61 6.80
C VAL A 129 -13.38 1.34 5.96
N ARG A 130 -13.90 1.44 4.74
CA ARG A 130 -13.85 0.37 3.76
C ARG A 130 -13.24 0.90 2.48
N MET A 131 -12.24 0.19 1.96
CA MET A 131 -11.58 0.52 0.71
C MET A 131 -11.68 -0.65 -0.24
N LYS A 132 -11.81 -0.34 -1.54
CA LYS A 132 -11.68 -1.33 -2.61
C LYS A 132 -10.85 -0.70 -3.72
N TYR A 133 -9.89 -1.44 -4.24
CA TYR A 133 -9.04 -0.95 -5.32
C TYR A 133 -8.50 -2.10 -6.15
N LEU A 134 -8.15 -1.77 -7.40
CA LEU A 134 -7.52 -2.71 -8.33
C LEU A 134 -6.06 -2.34 -8.53
N LEU A 135 -5.22 -3.38 -8.56
CA LEU A 135 -3.80 -3.25 -8.92
C LEU A 135 -3.59 -3.95 -10.26
N ASP A 136 -3.04 -3.23 -11.23
CA ASP A 136 -2.75 -3.76 -12.57
C ASP A 136 -1.44 -4.55 -12.52
N LEU A 137 -1.53 -5.83 -12.84
CA LEU A 137 -0.39 -6.76 -12.77
C LEU A 137 0.33 -6.96 -14.10
#